data_cdbe6c8e372a372532092fd0eafed84c
#
_entry.id   cdbe6c8e372a372532092fd0eafed84c
#
_cell.length_a   1.000
_cell.length_b   1.000
_cell.length_c   1.000
_cell.angle_alpha   90.00
_cell.angle_beta   90.00
_cell.angle_gamma   90.00
#
_symmetry.space_group_name_H-M   'P 1'
#
loop_
_entity.id
_entity.type
_entity.pdbx_description
1 polymer ?
#
loop_
_entity_poly.entity_id
_entity_poly.type
_entity_poly.pdbx_seq_one_letter_code
_entity_poly.pdbx_strand_id
1 'polypeptide(L)'
;MPVSDSFTSEVLGGLCLTDGEFQLAARYWRGGLRLESGADVAAVTLADGAVSAVDPGPDAAGVITLSATEAVWSELLAAKPPRFSNDIVNLIGAGRMTRQGDGLLFAQYYPAVMRAVELLRPIDPRASATSPPSVQPGAFDSPVGRYVHLDLEGQDHRVYFEEAGSGIPLLLQHTAGCHGSQWRHLFECQEITDHFRLIAYDLPFHGKSLPPVGPKWWASEYRLTGGFLRSVPLALSAALGLERPAFMGCSVGGLLALDLARRHPDAFRAVISLEGGLKIESDIKSLWALWHPQVSNEYKARLMNALMSPTSPEAFRKETSQVYAAGWPPAFLGDLHYYLVDYDLRAEAAGIDTQKVAVHILSGEYDASGTMELGQAAHAAIPGSTWTGMEGVGHFPMSENPEAFLAYLKPVLESLKSLPADRTAHRGPGRGRATPVSVDREMSAR
;
A
#
# COMPACT_ATOMS: atom_id res chain seq x y z
N MET A 1 -20.88 1.20 -25.38
CA MET A 1 -20.97 2.26 -26.41
C MET A 1 -19.63 2.31 -27.12
N PRO A 2 -19.57 2.60 -28.42
CA PRO A 2 -18.29 2.93 -29.04
C PRO A 2 -17.66 4.12 -28.31
N VAL A 3 -16.36 4.15 -28.18
CA VAL A 3 -15.62 5.25 -27.52
C VAL A 3 -16.01 6.60 -28.17
N SER A 4 -16.30 6.60 -29.48
CA SER A 4 -16.69 7.78 -30.27
C SER A 4 -17.88 8.58 -29.69
N ASP A 5 -18.86 7.94 -29.10
CA ASP A 5 -20.11 8.64 -28.69
C ASP A 5 -19.96 9.39 -27.36
N SER A 6 -19.03 8.96 -26.50
CA SER A 6 -18.73 9.61 -25.20
C SER A 6 -17.43 10.45 -25.21
N PHE A 7 -16.64 10.34 -26.29
CA PHE A 7 -15.32 10.99 -26.41
C PHE A 7 -15.44 12.32 -27.15
N THR A 8 -16.19 13.26 -26.56
CA THR A 8 -16.36 14.61 -27.08
C THR A 8 -16.11 15.67 -26.01
N SER A 9 -15.72 16.86 -26.42
CA SER A 9 -15.49 17.98 -25.48
C SER A 9 -16.76 18.38 -24.73
N GLU A 10 -17.92 18.27 -25.35
CA GLU A 10 -19.21 18.56 -24.73
C GLU A 10 -19.53 17.58 -23.60
N VAL A 11 -19.37 16.27 -23.84
CA VAL A 11 -19.59 15.24 -22.83
C VAL A 11 -18.59 15.38 -21.70
N LEU A 12 -17.28 15.48 -22.00
CA LEU A 12 -16.21 15.63 -21.00
C LEU A 12 -16.44 16.88 -20.16
N GLY A 13 -16.73 18.03 -20.81
CA GLY A 13 -16.96 19.30 -20.12
C GLY A 13 -18.19 19.25 -19.22
N GLY A 14 -19.30 18.65 -19.67
CA GLY A 14 -20.51 18.47 -18.87
C GLY A 14 -20.27 17.61 -17.63
N LEU A 15 -19.55 16.51 -17.77
CA LEU A 15 -19.18 15.63 -16.65
C LEU A 15 -18.25 16.33 -15.65
N CYS A 16 -17.19 16.98 -16.12
CA CYS A 16 -16.25 17.70 -15.27
C CYS A 16 -16.91 18.89 -14.54
N LEU A 17 -17.87 19.57 -15.18
CA LEU A 17 -18.60 20.70 -14.59
C LEU A 17 -19.47 20.28 -13.40
N THR A 18 -19.99 19.06 -13.40
CA THR A 18 -20.94 18.57 -12.38
C THR A 18 -20.29 17.70 -11.32
N ASP A 19 -19.03 17.27 -11.51
CA ASP A 19 -18.34 16.38 -10.59
C ASP A 19 -17.51 17.18 -9.54
N GLY A 20 -17.91 17.07 -8.28
CA GLY A 20 -17.27 17.81 -7.19
C GLY A 20 -15.82 17.38 -6.91
N GLU A 21 -15.47 16.14 -7.16
CA GLU A 21 -14.10 15.65 -6.98
C GLU A 21 -13.16 16.26 -8.04
N PHE A 22 -13.59 16.27 -9.30
CA PHE A 22 -12.84 16.92 -10.36
C PHE A 22 -12.67 18.40 -10.09
N GLN A 23 -13.73 19.12 -9.71
CA GLN A 23 -13.69 20.55 -9.41
C GLN A 23 -12.73 20.88 -8.27
N LEU A 24 -12.73 20.08 -7.20
CA LEU A 24 -11.79 20.25 -6.09
C LEU A 24 -10.34 20.00 -6.52
N ALA A 25 -10.08 18.96 -7.29
CA ALA A 25 -8.75 18.60 -7.75
C ALA A 25 -8.21 19.60 -8.79
N ALA A 26 -9.07 20.19 -9.62
CA ALA A 26 -8.71 21.13 -10.69
C ALA A 26 -8.79 22.62 -10.28
N ARG A 27 -9.22 22.95 -9.05
CA ARG A 27 -9.62 24.31 -8.62
C ARG A 27 -8.64 25.45 -8.89
N TYR A 28 -7.35 25.15 -8.99
CA TYR A 28 -6.29 26.16 -9.27
C TYR A 28 -5.65 25.98 -10.64
N TRP A 29 -6.15 25.03 -11.44
CA TRP A 29 -5.61 24.77 -12.78
C TRP A 29 -6.02 25.87 -13.75
N ARG A 30 -5.02 26.48 -14.38
CA ARG A 30 -5.19 27.40 -15.51
C ARG A 30 -4.55 26.76 -16.73
N GLY A 31 -5.36 26.42 -17.73
CA GLY A 31 -4.92 25.73 -18.94
C GLY A 31 -5.97 24.79 -19.46
N GLY A 32 -5.68 23.50 -19.60
CA GLY A 32 -6.67 22.54 -20.08
C GLY A 32 -6.19 21.10 -20.13
N LEU A 33 -7.15 20.22 -20.34
CA LEU A 33 -6.94 18.82 -20.60
C LEU A 33 -7.40 18.48 -22.00
N ARG A 34 -6.57 17.78 -22.75
CA ARG A 34 -6.86 17.22 -24.07
C ARG A 34 -6.67 15.70 -24.03
N LEU A 35 -7.68 14.99 -24.46
CA LEU A 35 -7.65 13.54 -24.63
C LEU A 35 -7.79 13.27 -26.14
N GLU A 36 -6.84 12.56 -26.73
CA GLU A 36 -6.76 12.33 -28.18
C GLU A 36 -6.81 10.85 -28.50
N SER A 37 -7.73 10.48 -29.42
CA SER A 37 -7.89 9.13 -29.93
C SER A 37 -7.88 9.19 -31.48
N GLY A 38 -6.69 9.06 -32.08
CA GLY A 38 -6.54 9.28 -33.52
C GLY A 38 -6.86 10.72 -33.92
N ALA A 39 -7.95 10.91 -34.68
CA ALA A 39 -8.43 12.25 -35.08
C ALA A 39 -9.45 12.85 -34.09
N ASP A 40 -9.98 12.05 -33.19
CA ASP A 40 -10.98 12.48 -32.22
C ASP A 40 -10.32 13.16 -31.01
N VAL A 41 -10.91 14.27 -30.58
CA VAL A 41 -10.43 15.06 -29.45
C VAL A 41 -11.57 15.37 -28.49
N ALA A 42 -11.40 14.99 -27.22
CA ALA A 42 -12.21 15.46 -26.11
C ALA A 42 -11.39 16.39 -25.24
N ALA A 43 -11.79 17.65 -25.11
CA ALA A 43 -10.98 18.64 -24.40
C ALA A 43 -11.83 19.58 -23.53
N VAL A 44 -11.19 20.09 -22.48
CA VAL A 44 -11.75 21.14 -21.61
C VAL A 44 -10.72 22.21 -21.35
N THR A 45 -11.16 23.46 -21.32
CA THR A 45 -10.38 24.61 -20.82
C THR A 45 -10.74 24.87 -19.37
N LEU A 46 -9.72 25.17 -18.57
CA LEU A 46 -9.79 25.37 -17.13
C LEU A 46 -9.25 26.75 -16.75
N ALA A 47 -10.00 27.46 -15.90
CA ALA A 47 -9.59 28.76 -15.37
C ALA A 47 -10.12 28.91 -13.94
N ASP A 48 -9.25 28.69 -12.94
CA ASP A 48 -9.57 28.86 -11.51
C ASP A 48 -10.85 28.16 -11.07
N GLY A 49 -11.02 26.89 -11.46
CA GLY A 49 -12.19 26.08 -11.16
C GLY A 49 -13.36 26.20 -12.17
N ALA A 50 -13.33 27.20 -13.05
CA ALA A 50 -14.29 27.25 -14.16
C ALA A 50 -13.89 26.22 -15.25
N VAL A 51 -14.89 25.47 -15.74
CA VAL A 51 -14.73 24.46 -16.78
C VAL A 51 -15.52 24.88 -18.01
N SER A 52 -14.92 24.82 -19.17
CA SER A 52 -15.62 25.02 -20.45
C SER A 52 -15.27 23.92 -21.45
N ALA A 53 -16.25 23.48 -22.21
CA ALA A 53 -16.10 22.45 -23.25
C ALA A 53 -15.46 23.05 -24.54
N VAL A 54 -14.35 23.75 -24.37
CA VAL A 54 -13.61 24.39 -25.46
C VAL A 54 -12.21 23.78 -25.50
N ASP A 55 -11.77 23.40 -26.69
CA ASP A 55 -10.42 22.93 -26.91
C ASP A 55 -9.43 24.08 -26.77
N PRO A 56 -8.50 24.03 -25.78
CA PRO A 56 -7.49 25.08 -25.62
C PRO A 56 -6.41 25.06 -26.70
N GLY A 57 -6.33 23.97 -27.48
CA GLY A 57 -5.22 23.68 -28.39
C GLY A 57 -4.00 23.05 -27.68
N PRO A 58 -3.23 22.23 -28.38
CA PRO A 58 -2.14 21.46 -27.76
C PRO A 58 -0.97 22.30 -27.25
N ASP A 59 -0.73 23.46 -27.86
CA ASP A 59 0.41 24.35 -27.56
C ASP A 59 0.06 25.46 -26.56
N ALA A 60 -1.18 25.52 -26.08
CA ALA A 60 -1.58 26.52 -25.12
C ALA A 60 -0.92 26.29 -23.76
N ALA A 61 -0.62 27.39 -23.04
CA ALA A 61 0.03 27.31 -21.73
C ALA A 61 -0.84 26.53 -20.71
N GLY A 62 -0.23 25.68 -19.93
CA GLY A 62 -0.91 24.92 -18.88
C GLY A 62 -1.78 23.77 -19.39
N VAL A 63 -1.58 23.33 -20.63
CA VAL A 63 -2.33 22.20 -21.24
C VAL A 63 -1.56 20.89 -21.01
N ILE A 64 -2.32 19.85 -20.65
CA ILE A 64 -1.89 18.46 -20.61
C ILE A 64 -2.62 17.73 -21.71
N THR A 65 -1.88 17.06 -22.61
CA THR A 65 -2.45 16.22 -23.67
C THR A 65 -2.08 14.76 -23.42
N LEU A 66 -3.10 13.90 -23.47
CA LEU A 66 -2.95 12.44 -23.43
C LEU A 66 -3.39 11.88 -24.79
N SER A 67 -2.52 11.16 -25.46
CA SER A 67 -2.80 10.60 -26.79
C SER A 67 -2.57 9.10 -26.79
N ALA A 68 -3.56 8.35 -27.29
CA ALA A 68 -3.48 6.91 -27.43
C ALA A 68 -4.34 6.45 -28.62
N THR A 69 -4.18 5.17 -29.01
CA THR A 69 -5.07 4.57 -30.01
C THR A 69 -6.47 4.32 -29.43
N GLU A 70 -7.50 4.22 -30.30
CA GLU A 70 -8.85 3.88 -29.90
C GLU A 70 -8.91 2.57 -29.08
N ALA A 71 -8.11 1.57 -29.43
CA ALA A 71 -8.04 0.32 -28.69
C ALA A 71 -7.57 0.51 -27.24
N VAL A 72 -6.57 1.36 -27.00
CA VAL A 72 -6.05 1.68 -25.65
C VAL A 72 -7.09 2.46 -24.86
N TRP A 73 -7.78 3.44 -25.48
CA TRP A 73 -8.86 4.15 -24.84
C TRP A 73 -10.04 3.21 -24.51
N SER A 74 -10.38 2.28 -25.40
CA SER A 74 -11.45 1.30 -25.15
C SER A 74 -11.14 0.40 -23.95
N GLU A 75 -9.88 -0.01 -23.77
CA GLU A 75 -9.46 -0.77 -22.59
C GLU A 75 -9.53 0.09 -21.31
N LEU A 76 -8.95 1.29 -21.34
CA LEU A 76 -8.91 2.20 -20.20
C LEU A 76 -10.31 2.59 -19.73
N LEU A 77 -11.24 2.82 -20.68
CA LEU A 77 -12.61 3.24 -20.42
C LEU A 77 -13.60 2.06 -20.27
N ALA A 78 -13.15 0.82 -20.31
CA ALA A 78 -14.02 -0.31 -20.03
C ALA A 78 -14.57 -0.26 -18.60
N ALA A 79 -15.78 -0.77 -18.38
CA ALA A 79 -16.34 -0.89 -17.03
C ALA A 79 -15.47 -1.75 -16.10
N LYS A 80 -14.81 -2.77 -16.67
CA LYS A 80 -13.74 -3.56 -16.03
C LYS A 80 -12.51 -3.48 -16.93
N PRO A 81 -11.61 -2.49 -16.74
CA PRO A 81 -10.36 -2.41 -17.50
C PRO A 81 -9.54 -3.70 -17.36
N PRO A 82 -8.83 -4.15 -18.39
CA PRO A 82 -7.85 -5.21 -18.27
C PRO A 82 -6.74 -4.85 -17.29
N ARG A 83 -5.99 -5.86 -16.82
CA ARG A 83 -4.78 -5.68 -15.99
C ARG A 83 -3.89 -4.59 -16.58
N PHE A 84 -3.42 -3.66 -15.73
CA PHE A 84 -2.50 -2.56 -16.08
C PHE A 84 -3.04 -1.55 -17.11
N SER A 85 -4.31 -1.66 -17.48
CA SER A 85 -5.01 -0.65 -18.32
C SER A 85 -6.02 0.20 -17.52
N ASN A 86 -6.01 0.08 -16.18
CA ASN A 86 -6.93 0.77 -15.29
C ASN A 86 -6.53 2.22 -14.99
N ASP A 87 -5.29 2.61 -15.27
CA ASP A 87 -4.79 3.97 -15.02
C ASP A 87 -3.81 4.44 -16.11
N ILE A 88 -3.81 5.76 -16.36
CA ILE A 88 -2.95 6.38 -17.39
C ILE A 88 -1.46 6.23 -17.09
N VAL A 89 -1.04 6.21 -15.81
CA VAL A 89 0.38 6.08 -15.48
C VAL A 89 0.91 4.70 -15.86
N ASN A 90 0.11 3.65 -15.73
CA ASN A 90 0.47 2.31 -16.18
C ASN A 90 0.62 2.25 -17.71
N LEU A 91 -0.29 2.89 -18.44
CA LEU A 91 -0.27 2.96 -19.89
C LEU A 91 0.91 3.81 -20.42
N ILE A 92 1.20 4.95 -19.76
CA ILE A 92 2.35 5.80 -20.10
C ILE A 92 3.66 5.03 -19.82
N GLY A 93 3.77 4.38 -18.66
CA GLY A 93 4.94 3.57 -18.30
C GLY A 93 5.18 2.41 -19.26
N ALA A 94 4.10 1.80 -19.79
CA ALA A 94 4.18 0.75 -20.82
C ALA A 94 4.38 1.28 -22.25
N GLY A 95 4.48 2.60 -22.47
CA GLY A 95 4.60 3.21 -23.78
C GLY A 95 3.37 3.09 -24.69
N ARG A 96 2.21 2.76 -24.11
CA ARG A 96 0.93 2.59 -24.82
C ARG A 96 0.13 3.90 -24.94
N MET A 97 0.45 4.88 -24.08
CA MET A 97 -0.12 6.22 -24.09
C MET A 97 1.01 7.24 -24.03
N THR A 98 0.89 8.34 -24.75
CA THR A 98 1.82 9.46 -24.67
C THR A 98 1.21 10.59 -23.87
N ARG A 99 2.06 11.29 -23.11
CA ARG A 99 1.72 12.51 -22.41
C ARG A 99 2.57 13.67 -22.92
N GLN A 100 1.93 14.76 -23.28
CA GLN A 100 2.56 16.04 -23.59
C GLN A 100 2.18 17.09 -22.54
N GLY A 101 2.99 18.14 -22.46
CA GLY A 101 2.84 19.20 -21.45
C GLY A 101 3.87 19.07 -20.31
N ASP A 102 3.84 20.05 -19.41
CA ASP A 102 4.78 20.17 -18.30
C ASP A 102 4.65 19.01 -17.28
N GLY A 103 5.78 18.43 -16.87
CA GLY A 103 5.78 17.28 -15.96
C GLY A 103 5.38 17.63 -14.52
N LEU A 104 5.73 18.83 -14.06
CA LEU A 104 5.33 19.31 -12.74
C LEU A 104 3.84 19.63 -12.71
N LEU A 105 3.33 20.27 -13.74
CA LEU A 105 1.89 20.53 -13.91
C LEU A 105 1.10 19.21 -13.90
N PHE A 106 1.57 18.19 -14.64
CA PHE A 106 0.94 16.88 -14.62
C PHE A 106 0.91 16.29 -13.21
N ALA A 107 2.02 16.32 -12.48
CA ALA A 107 2.06 15.81 -11.11
C ALA A 107 1.11 16.56 -10.17
N GLN A 108 1.00 17.88 -10.33
CA GLN A 108 0.09 18.71 -9.53
C GLN A 108 -1.38 18.37 -9.77
N TYR A 109 -1.76 18.11 -11.04
CA TYR A 109 -3.16 17.91 -11.44
C TYR A 109 -3.46 16.47 -11.89
N TYR A 110 -2.58 15.52 -11.66
CA TYR A 110 -2.83 14.10 -11.95
C TYR A 110 -4.14 13.58 -11.31
N PRO A 111 -4.51 13.96 -10.06
CA PRO A 111 -5.82 13.60 -9.52
C PRO A 111 -6.99 14.08 -10.39
N ALA A 112 -6.95 15.32 -10.89
CA ALA A 112 -7.97 15.86 -11.77
C ALA A 112 -7.99 15.17 -13.15
N VAL A 113 -6.79 14.94 -13.73
CA VAL A 113 -6.66 14.26 -15.02
C VAL A 113 -7.27 12.87 -14.95
N MET A 114 -6.93 12.08 -13.92
CA MET A 114 -7.50 10.74 -13.77
C MET A 114 -8.99 10.76 -13.46
N ARG A 115 -9.46 11.73 -12.67
CA ARG A 115 -10.89 11.86 -12.41
C ARG A 115 -11.68 12.13 -13.70
N ALA A 116 -11.16 13.00 -14.56
CA ALA A 116 -11.76 13.27 -15.87
C ALA A 116 -11.87 12.00 -16.74
N VAL A 117 -10.83 11.15 -16.74
CA VAL A 117 -10.84 9.86 -17.43
C VAL A 117 -11.85 8.89 -16.79
N GLU A 118 -11.93 8.82 -15.47
CA GLU A 118 -12.88 7.96 -14.77
C GLU A 118 -14.33 8.34 -15.03
N LEU A 119 -14.62 9.63 -15.18
CA LEU A 119 -15.97 10.12 -15.51
C LEU A 119 -16.48 9.65 -16.88
N LEU A 120 -15.57 9.31 -17.79
CA LEU A 120 -15.92 8.74 -19.10
C LEU A 120 -16.18 7.22 -19.03
N ARG A 121 -15.88 6.56 -17.91
CA ARG A 121 -16.15 5.11 -17.75
C ARG A 121 -17.63 4.87 -17.45
N PRO A 122 -18.21 3.78 -17.99
CA PRO A 122 -19.50 3.31 -17.51
C PRO A 122 -19.39 2.94 -16.02
N ILE A 123 -20.39 3.32 -15.24
CA ILE A 123 -20.45 2.94 -13.82
C ILE A 123 -20.70 1.43 -13.73
N ASP A 124 -19.80 0.69 -13.05
CA ASP A 124 -20.10 -0.68 -12.64
C ASP A 124 -20.99 -0.62 -11.37
N PRO A 125 -22.24 -1.11 -11.44
CA PRO A 125 -23.13 -1.09 -10.29
C PRO A 125 -22.59 -1.85 -9.08
N ARG A 126 -21.66 -2.78 -9.28
CA ARG A 126 -21.05 -3.58 -8.22
C ARG A 126 -19.95 -2.83 -7.47
N ALA A 127 -19.28 -1.88 -8.11
CA ALA A 127 -18.26 -1.05 -7.47
C ALA A 127 -18.81 -0.04 -6.44
N SER A 128 -20.13 0.18 -6.44
CA SER A 128 -20.80 1.18 -5.57
C SER A 128 -21.50 0.57 -4.34
N ALA A 129 -21.51 -0.76 -4.18
CA ALA A 129 -22.39 -1.43 -3.22
C ALA A 129 -21.68 -1.82 -1.90
N THR A 130 -21.04 -0.88 -1.21
CA THR A 130 -20.72 -1.09 0.21
C THR A 130 -21.76 -0.40 1.06
N SER A 131 -22.63 -1.18 1.70
CA SER A 131 -23.41 -0.65 2.81
C SER A 131 -22.46 -0.48 4.00
N PRO A 132 -22.38 0.72 4.61
CA PRO A 132 -21.60 0.88 5.83
C PRO A 132 -22.12 -0.09 6.90
N PRO A 133 -21.22 -0.71 7.70
CA PRO A 133 -21.65 -1.55 8.78
C PRO A 133 -22.57 -0.77 9.72
N SER A 134 -23.67 -1.40 10.15
CA SER A 134 -24.57 -0.82 11.15
C SER A 134 -23.87 -0.83 12.50
N VAL A 135 -23.22 0.26 12.87
CA VAL A 135 -22.58 0.42 14.18
C VAL A 135 -23.48 1.27 15.07
N GLN A 136 -23.72 0.81 16.29
CA GLN A 136 -24.48 1.57 17.28
C GLN A 136 -23.64 2.76 17.77
N PRO A 137 -24.21 3.98 17.84
CA PRO A 137 -23.51 5.11 18.43
C PRO A 137 -23.02 4.80 19.86
N GLY A 138 -21.74 5.08 20.13
CA GLY A 138 -21.09 4.79 21.42
C GLY A 138 -20.49 3.39 21.56
N ALA A 139 -20.57 2.54 20.54
CA ALA A 139 -19.82 1.28 20.52
C ALA A 139 -18.31 1.55 20.42
N PHE A 140 -17.53 0.68 21.05
CA PHE A 140 -16.06 0.69 20.94
C PHE A 140 -15.62 -0.44 20.02
N ASP A 141 -14.63 -0.16 19.19
CA ASP A 141 -13.92 -1.18 18.43
C ASP A 141 -13.03 -2.04 19.35
N SER A 142 -12.74 -3.27 18.93
CA SER A 142 -11.93 -4.20 19.71
C SER A 142 -10.43 -3.85 19.79
N PRO A 143 -9.78 -3.20 18.79
CA PRO A 143 -8.36 -2.91 18.85
C PRO A 143 -7.99 -1.92 19.96
N VAL A 144 -6.89 -2.22 20.66
CA VAL A 144 -6.31 -1.34 21.68
C VAL A 144 -4.93 -0.87 21.23
N GLY A 145 -4.78 0.47 21.12
CA GLY A 145 -3.51 1.09 20.74
C GLY A 145 -2.59 1.34 21.94
N ARG A 146 -1.30 1.04 21.75
CA ARG A 146 -0.26 1.22 22.77
C ARG A 146 1.04 1.71 22.15
N TYR A 147 1.97 2.12 23.01
CA TYR A 147 3.35 2.42 22.65
C TYR A 147 4.30 1.49 23.38
N VAL A 148 5.36 1.10 22.69
CA VAL A 148 6.48 0.34 23.23
C VAL A 148 7.80 1.04 22.86
N HIS A 149 8.77 1.01 23.76
CA HIS A 149 10.12 1.49 23.49
C HIS A 149 10.98 0.34 22.99
N LEU A 150 11.55 0.51 21.79
CA LEU A 150 12.42 -0.46 21.14
C LEU A 150 13.80 0.14 20.96
N ASP A 151 14.83 -0.59 21.36
CA ASP A 151 16.21 -0.29 20.96
C ASP A 151 16.42 -0.81 19.53
N LEU A 152 16.53 0.10 18.57
CA LEU A 152 16.79 -0.19 17.17
C LEU A 152 18.12 0.46 16.77
N GLU A 153 19.11 -0.37 16.50
CA GLU A 153 20.48 0.06 16.15
C GLU A 153 21.13 0.98 17.21
N GLY A 154 20.84 0.75 18.51
CA GLY A 154 21.37 1.54 19.62
C GLY A 154 20.64 2.86 19.87
N GLN A 155 19.49 3.07 19.23
CA GLN A 155 18.64 4.24 19.41
C GLN A 155 17.27 3.83 19.96
N ASP A 156 16.78 4.54 20.98
CA ASP A 156 15.41 4.36 21.50
C ASP A 156 14.38 4.90 20.50
N HIS A 157 13.46 4.03 20.09
CA HIS A 157 12.31 4.35 19.25
C HIS A 157 11.03 4.04 19.98
N ARG A 158 10.14 5.02 20.11
CA ARG A 158 8.79 4.85 20.65
C ARG A 158 7.85 4.42 19.54
N VAL A 159 7.60 3.11 19.44
CA VAL A 159 6.78 2.50 18.39
C VAL A 159 5.35 2.33 18.83
N TYR A 160 4.41 2.77 18.00
CA TYR A 160 2.98 2.56 18.18
C TYR A 160 2.55 1.23 17.55
N PHE A 161 1.64 0.53 18.21
CA PHE A 161 0.97 -0.64 17.66
C PHE A 161 -0.47 -0.72 18.18
N GLU A 162 -1.32 -1.38 17.41
CA GLU A 162 -2.69 -1.76 17.79
C GLU A 162 -2.77 -3.27 17.85
N GLU A 163 -3.50 -3.79 18.84
CA GLU A 163 -3.68 -5.23 18.99
C GLU A 163 -5.14 -5.57 19.34
N ALA A 164 -5.61 -6.69 18.82
CA ALA A 164 -6.88 -7.33 19.18
C ALA A 164 -6.81 -8.83 18.96
N GLY A 165 -7.76 -9.53 19.60
CA GLY A 165 -7.88 -10.98 19.50
C GLY A 165 -6.97 -11.75 20.44
N SER A 166 -6.98 -13.07 20.30
CA SER A 166 -6.22 -14.00 21.14
C SER A 166 -5.75 -15.22 20.33
N GLY A 167 -4.79 -15.99 20.86
CA GLY A 167 -4.27 -17.17 20.21
C GLY A 167 -2.93 -16.93 19.51
N ILE A 168 -2.78 -17.36 18.25
CA ILE A 168 -1.50 -17.27 17.52
C ILE A 168 -1.17 -15.80 17.26
N PRO A 169 0.01 -15.28 17.74
CA PRO A 169 0.41 -13.93 17.41
C PRO A 169 0.71 -13.77 15.92
N LEU A 170 0.13 -12.73 15.31
CA LEU A 170 0.35 -12.36 13.91
C LEU A 170 0.75 -10.89 13.82
N LEU A 171 2.02 -10.65 13.52
CA LEU A 171 2.54 -9.31 13.27
C LEU A 171 2.14 -8.85 11.87
N LEU A 172 1.66 -7.62 11.75
CA LEU A 172 1.13 -7.03 10.53
C LEU A 172 1.95 -5.79 10.14
N GLN A 173 2.71 -5.89 9.03
CA GLN A 173 3.54 -4.81 8.51
C GLN A 173 2.85 -4.10 7.35
N HIS A 174 2.65 -2.80 7.49
CA HIS A 174 2.09 -1.93 6.44
C HIS A 174 3.00 -1.76 5.23
N THR A 175 2.48 -1.18 4.16
CA THR A 175 3.20 -0.85 2.92
C THR A 175 4.08 0.39 3.07
N ALA A 176 4.93 0.68 2.08
CA ALA A 176 5.78 1.87 2.06
C ALA A 176 4.97 3.17 2.24
N GLY A 177 5.47 4.08 3.07
CA GLY A 177 4.90 5.41 3.32
C GLY A 177 3.49 5.42 3.91
N CYS A 178 3.07 4.31 4.48
CA CYS A 178 1.75 4.11 5.08
C CYS A 178 1.86 3.87 6.59
N HIS A 179 0.86 3.27 7.21
CA HIS A 179 0.86 2.92 8.64
C HIS A 179 -0.14 1.80 8.95
N GLY A 180 -0.13 1.31 10.19
CA GLY A 180 -0.87 0.13 10.64
C GLY A 180 -2.38 0.16 10.43
N SER A 181 -3.01 1.32 10.28
CA SER A 181 -4.46 1.40 10.02
C SER A 181 -4.90 0.78 8.69
N GLN A 182 -3.96 0.45 7.77
CA GLN A 182 -4.28 -0.37 6.60
C GLN A 182 -4.86 -1.74 6.96
N TRP A 183 -4.60 -2.23 8.15
CA TRP A 183 -5.04 -3.55 8.63
C TRP A 183 -6.37 -3.53 9.38
N ARG A 184 -7.02 -2.35 9.50
CA ARG A 184 -8.21 -2.20 10.37
C ARG A 184 -9.30 -3.21 10.07
N HIS A 185 -9.58 -3.52 8.80
CA HIS A 185 -10.63 -4.46 8.41
C HIS A 185 -10.35 -5.91 8.83
N LEU A 186 -9.07 -6.27 9.07
CA LEU A 186 -8.75 -7.56 9.67
C LEU A 186 -9.19 -7.63 11.14
N PHE A 187 -9.07 -6.54 11.88
CA PHE A 187 -9.52 -6.47 13.28
C PHE A 187 -11.04 -6.57 13.42
N GLU A 188 -11.78 -6.19 12.37
CA GLU A 188 -13.25 -6.28 12.33
C GLU A 188 -13.72 -7.73 12.06
N CYS A 189 -12.85 -8.63 11.64
CA CYS A 189 -13.19 -10.02 11.36
C CYS A 189 -13.05 -10.90 12.62
N GLN A 190 -14.16 -11.13 13.30
CA GLN A 190 -14.19 -11.91 14.56
C GLN A 190 -13.65 -13.33 14.37
N GLU A 191 -13.93 -13.97 13.25
CA GLU A 191 -13.43 -15.30 12.93
C GLU A 191 -11.90 -15.38 12.94
N ILE A 192 -11.21 -14.28 12.62
CA ILE A 192 -9.76 -14.19 12.72
C ILE A 192 -9.33 -13.87 14.15
N THR A 193 -9.94 -12.86 14.78
CA THR A 193 -9.56 -12.41 16.13
C THR A 193 -9.85 -13.43 17.23
N ASP A 194 -10.75 -14.38 17.00
CA ASP A 194 -10.99 -15.51 17.91
C ASP A 194 -9.81 -16.51 17.98
N HIS A 195 -8.94 -16.53 16.94
CA HIS A 195 -7.86 -17.49 16.82
C HIS A 195 -6.47 -16.88 16.71
N PHE A 196 -6.40 -15.61 16.37
CA PHE A 196 -5.15 -14.86 16.17
C PHE A 196 -5.13 -13.59 17.01
N ARG A 197 -4.02 -13.37 17.72
CA ARG A 197 -3.69 -12.08 18.29
C ARG A 197 -3.04 -11.23 17.22
N LEU A 198 -3.82 -10.37 16.58
CA LEU A 198 -3.36 -9.45 15.55
C LEU A 198 -2.60 -8.29 16.19
N ILE A 199 -1.46 -7.93 15.62
CA ILE A 199 -0.60 -6.84 16.10
C ILE A 199 -0.14 -6.03 14.89
N ALA A 200 -0.83 -4.91 14.60
CA ALA A 200 -0.46 -3.99 13.53
C ALA A 200 0.36 -2.84 14.11
N TYR A 201 1.57 -2.64 13.63
CA TYR A 201 2.48 -1.62 14.12
C TYR A 201 2.82 -0.59 13.06
N ASP A 202 3.11 0.62 13.51
CA ASP A 202 3.65 1.70 12.69
C ASP A 202 5.18 1.63 12.74
N LEU A 203 5.84 1.57 11.59
CA LEU A 203 7.31 1.74 11.53
C LEU A 203 7.72 3.08 12.14
N PRO A 204 8.93 3.21 12.70
CA PRO A 204 9.47 4.53 13.03
C PRO A 204 9.36 5.50 11.86
N PHE A 205 9.00 6.75 12.12
CA PHE A 205 8.67 7.82 11.16
C PHE A 205 7.30 7.69 10.47
N HIS A 206 6.51 6.66 10.80
CA HIS A 206 5.20 6.43 10.19
C HIS A 206 4.08 6.57 11.22
N GLY A 207 2.90 6.97 10.75
CA GLY A 207 1.68 7.03 11.55
C GLY A 207 1.86 7.73 12.89
N LYS A 208 1.67 6.98 13.97
CA LYS A 208 1.84 7.44 15.35
C LYS A 208 3.24 7.16 15.93
N SER A 209 4.12 6.44 15.21
CA SER A 209 5.52 6.21 15.58
C SER A 209 6.39 7.38 15.15
N LEU A 210 6.36 8.46 15.92
CA LEU A 210 7.11 9.68 15.62
C LEU A 210 8.64 9.40 15.64
N PRO A 211 9.44 10.24 14.96
CA PRO A 211 10.90 10.13 14.97
C PRO A 211 11.48 10.15 16.39
N PRO A 212 12.65 9.53 16.61
CA PRO A 212 13.29 9.52 17.91
C PRO A 212 13.70 10.92 18.37
N VAL A 213 13.63 11.14 19.69
CA VAL A 213 14.08 12.39 20.30
C VAL A 213 15.60 12.35 20.49
N GLY A 214 16.29 13.38 20.02
CA GLY A 214 17.74 13.52 20.15
C GLY A 214 18.51 13.61 18.84
N PRO A 215 18.45 12.58 17.96
CA PRO A 215 19.11 12.66 16.65
C PRO A 215 18.54 13.78 15.79
N LYS A 216 19.42 14.43 15.01
CA LYS A 216 18.99 15.45 14.03
C LYS A 216 18.53 14.78 12.73
N TRP A 217 17.49 13.91 12.82
CA TRP A 217 16.94 13.16 11.69
C TRP A 217 16.50 14.05 10.52
N TRP A 218 16.14 15.32 10.78
CA TRP A 218 15.75 16.30 9.76
C TRP A 218 16.91 16.90 8.96
N ALA A 219 18.14 16.56 9.29
CA ALA A 219 19.35 17.03 8.60
C ALA A 219 19.85 16.10 7.49
N SER A 220 19.16 14.97 7.28
CA SER A 220 19.48 13.99 6.25
C SER A 220 18.21 13.41 5.65
N GLU A 221 18.32 12.87 4.44
CA GLU A 221 17.20 12.13 3.85
C GLU A 221 16.92 10.86 4.64
N TYR A 222 15.64 10.60 4.89
CA TYR A 222 15.20 9.33 5.45
C TYR A 222 15.41 8.22 4.41
N ARG A 223 16.05 7.14 4.83
CA ARG A 223 16.29 5.94 4.01
C ARG A 223 16.10 4.69 4.86
N LEU A 224 15.11 3.89 4.50
CA LEU A 224 14.87 2.60 5.13
C LEU A 224 15.89 1.58 4.63
N THR A 225 16.69 1.04 5.53
CA THR A 225 17.67 -0.02 5.25
C THR A 225 17.12 -1.39 5.66
N GLY A 226 17.59 -2.46 5.01
CA GLY A 226 17.16 -3.81 5.36
C GLY A 226 17.54 -4.23 6.78
N GLY A 227 18.69 -3.76 7.29
CA GLY A 227 19.09 -3.99 8.69
C GLY A 227 18.08 -3.40 9.66
N PHE A 228 17.79 -2.12 9.51
CA PHE A 228 16.84 -1.41 10.36
C PHE A 228 15.44 -2.01 10.24
N LEU A 229 14.95 -2.26 9.01
CA LEU A 229 13.61 -2.78 8.80
C LEU A 229 13.40 -4.16 9.45
N ARG A 230 14.38 -5.08 9.33
CA ARG A 230 14.31 -6.40 10.00
C ARG A 230 14.35 -6.30 11.52
N SER A 231 15.09 -5.32 12.07
CA SER A 231 15.20 -5.17 13.53
C SER A 231 13.86 -4.85 14.19
N VAL A 232 12.94 -4.15 13.52
CA VAL A 232 11.66 -3.71 14.09
C VAL A 232 10.78 -4.89 14.53
N PRO A 233 10.36 -5.84 13.65
CA PRO A 233 9.52 -6.97 14.08
C PRO A 233 10.24 -7.91 15.06
N LEU A 234 11.56 -8.01 15.00
CA LEU A 234 12.33 -8.81 15.95
C LEU A 234 12.33 -8.18 17.34
N ALA A 235 12.63 -6.88 17.45
CA ALA A 235 12.59 -6.15 18.71
C ALA A 235 11.18 -6.07 19.29
N LEU A 236 10.16 -5.87 18.44
CA LEU A 236 8.76 -5.86 18.87
C LEU A 236 8.34 -7.23 19.41
N SER A 237 8.72 -8.33 18.73
CA SER A 237 8.45 -9.68 19.21
C SER A 237 9.08 -9.93 20.59
N ALA A 238 10.33 -9.52 20.77
CA ALA A 238 11.02 -9.66 22.05
C ALA A 238 10.36 -8.82 23.16
N ALA A 239 10.02 -7.56 22.88
CA ALA A 239 9.39 -6.66 23.84
C ALA A 239 7.98 -7.13 24.28
N LEU A 240 7.23 -7.76 23.39
CA LEU A 240 5.91 -8.31 23.66
C LEU A 240 5.94 -9.77 24.17
N GLY A 241 7.12 -10.37 24.29
CA GLY A 241 7.28 -11.77 24.74
C GLY A 241 6.65 -12.78 23.79
N LEU A 242 6.69 -12.52 22.47
CA LEU A 242 6.11 -13.42 21.48
C LEU A 242 7.09 -14.54 21.14
N GLU A 243 6.61 -15.77 21.26
CA GLU A 243 7.37 -16.97 20.87
C GLU A 243 7.01 -17.35 19.45
N ARG A 244 7.93 -17.15 18.51
CA ARG A 244 7.76 -17.47 17.09
C ARG A 244 6.42 -17.04 16.51
N PRO A 245 6.10 -15.72 16.50
CA PRO A 245 4.87 -15.23 15.89
C PRO A 245 4.83 -15.58 14.40
N ALA A 246 3.63 -15.56 13.81
CA ALA A 246 3.52 -15.42 12.37
C ALA A 246 3.77 -13.95 11.98
N PHE A 247 4.26 -13.72 10.77
CA PHE A 247 4.46 -12.39 10.20
C PHE A 247 3.71 -12.29 8.87
N MET A 248 2.97 -11.22 8.67
CA MET A 248 2.33 -10.89 7.40
C MET A 248 2.65 -9.44 7.05
N GLY A 249 3.09 -9.21 5.83
CA GLY A 249 3.33 -7.85 5.35
C GLY A 249 2.96 -7.71 3.88
N CYS A 250 2.66 -6.48 3.48
CA CYS A 250 2.28 -6.15 2.11
C CYS A 250 3.32 -5.24 1.47
N SER A 251 3.65 -5.44 0.19
CA SER A 251 4.59 -4.60 -0.56
C SER A 251 5.98 -4.61 0.08
N VAL A 252 6.47 -3.49 0.62
CA VAL A 252 7.70 -3.46 1.42
C VAL A 252 7.68 -4.49 2.55
N GLY A 253 6.53 -4.69 3.19
CA GLY A 253 6.32 -5.73 4.19
C GLY A 253 6.28 -7.14 3.59
N GLY A 254 5.84 -7.29 2.34
CA GLY A 254 5.88 -8.56 1.60
C GLY A 254 7.30 -8.98 1.26
N LEU A 255 8.16 -8.04 0.84
CA LEU A 255 9.59 -8.28 0.66
C LEU A 255 10.26 -8.62 2.00
N LEU A 256 9.93 -7.87 3.05
CA LEU A 256 10.43 -8.14 4.41
C LEU A 256 10.06 -9.54 4.88
N ALA A 257 8.86 -10.04 4.59
CA ALA A 257 8.43 -11.39 4.95
C ALA A 257 9.42 -12.46 4.43
N LEU A 258 9.80 -12.37 3.14
CA LEU A 258 10.76 -13.29 2.53
C LEU A 258 12.19 -13.08 3.07
N ASP A 259 12.58 -11.84 3.36
CA ASP A 259 13.89 -11.50 3.95
C ASP A 259 14.00 -12.05 5.39
N LEU A 260 12.94 -11.95 6.19
CA LEU A 260 12.87 -12.57 7.52
C LEU A 260 12.94 -14.09 7.45
N ALA A 261 12.23 -14.71 6.52
CA ALA A 261 12.31 -16.15 6.31
C ALA A 261 13.72 -16.61 5.95
N ARG A 262 14.46 -15.83 5.18
CA ARG A 262 15.84 -16.15 4.80
C ARG A 262 16.85 -15.94 5.92
N ARG A 263 16.73 -14.81 6.64
CA ARG A 263 17.77 -14.38 7.60
C ARG A 263 17.47 -14.74 9.05
N HIS A 264 16.19 -14.92 9.39
CA HIS A 264 15.71 -15.20 10.75
C HIS A 264 14.67 -16.33 10.80
N PRO A 265 14.93 -17.48 10.17
CA PRO A 265 13.93 -18.58 10.05
C PRO A 265 13.49 -19.14 11.41
N ASP A 266 14.32 -19.04 12.44
CA ASP A 266 14.01 -19.52 13.78
C ASP A 266 13.16 -18.52 14.60
N ALA A 267 13.05 -17.25 14.16
CA ALA A 267 12.31 -16.21 14.87
C ALA A 267 10.79 -16.27 14.59
N PHE A 268 10.38 -16.82 13.46
CA PHE A 268 8.99 -16.87 13.02
C PHE A 268 8.51 -18.29 12.74
N ARG A 269 7.23 -18.57 13.00
CA ARG A 269 6.63 -19.86 12.65
C ARG A 269 6.20 -19.91 11.19
N ALA A 270 5.77 -18.78 10.65
CA ALA A 270 5.35 -18.61 9.27
C ALA A 270 5.54 -17.16 8.84
N VAL A 271 5.73 -16.95 7.54
CA VAL A 271 5.66 -15.63 6.91
C VAL A 271 4.64 -15.66 5.77
N ILE A 272 3.89 -14.57 5.65
CA ILE A 272 2.91 -14.35 4.59
C ILE A 272 3.34 -13.09 3.83
N SER A 273 3.81 -13.28 2.61
CA SER A 273 4.24 -12.21 1.70
C SER A 273 3.07 -11.82 0.80
N LEU A 274 2.51 -10.64 1.03
CA LEU A 274 1.49 -10.06 0.16
C LEU A 274 2.18 -9.08 -0.80
N GLU A 275 1.89 -9.20 -2.08
CA GLU A 275 2.39 -8.30 -3.14
C GLU A 275 3.93 -8.13 -3.11
N GLY A 276 4.61 -9.21 -2.76
CA GLY A 276 6.07 -9.28 -2.68
C GLY A 276 6.67 -10.05 -3.85
N GLY A 277 7.99 -10.13 -3.85
CA GLY A 277 8.78 -10.87 -4.84
C GLY A 277 10.24 -10.95 -4.42
N LEU A 278 11.09 -11.53 -5.27
CA LEU A 278 12.53 -11.65 -4.96
C LEU A 278 13.32 -10.36 -5.24
N LYS A 279 12.81 -9.53 -6.14
CA LYS A 279 13.33 -8.20 -6.50
C LYS A 279 12.24 -7.45 -7.25
N ILE A 280 12.09 -6.19 -6.93
CA ILE A 280 11.27 -5.25 -7.72
C ILE A 280 12.21 -4.30 -8.43
N GLU A 281 12.02 -4.15 -9.73
CA GLU A 281 12.87 -3.28 -10.56
C GLU A 281 12.09 -2.05 -10.99
N SER A 282 12.58 -0.86 -10.61
CA SER A 282 12.07 0.43 -11.07
C SER A 282 13.16 1.49 -10.87
N ASP A 283 13.06 2.57 -11.62
CA ASP A 283 13.95 3.73 -11.43
C ASP A 283 13.38 4.66 -10.36
N ILE A 284 13.98 4.65 -9.18
CA ILE A 284 13.59 5.53 -8.07
C ILE A 284 13.62 7.03 -8.45
N LYS A 285 14.48 7.42 -9.41
CA LYS A 285 14.56 8.81 -9.85
C LYS A 285 13.32 9.26 -10.63
N SER A 286 12.63 8.32 -11.27
CA SER A 286 11.36 8.61 -11.97
C SER A 286 10.24 8.99 -11.00
N LEU A 287 10.39 8.67 -9.72
CA LEU A 287 9.40 8.87 -8.66
C LEU A 287 9.56 10.21 -7.92
N TRP A 288 10.29 11.17 -8.51
CA TRP A 288 10.60 12.49 -7.92
C TRP A 288 9.37 13.26 -7.42
N ALA A 289 8.22 13.08 -8.08
CA ALA A 289 6.99 13.78 -7.73
C ALA A 289 6.36 13.33 -6.40
N LEU A 290 6.78 12.17 -5.86
CA LEU A 290 6.30 11.65 -4.57
C LEU A 290 6.76 12.50 -3.38
N TRP A 291 7.84 13.25 -3.55
CA TRP A 291 8.30 14.24 -2.59
C TRP A 291 8.89 15.46 -3.32
N HIS A 292 8.03 16.39 -3.65
CA HIS A 292 8.40 17.63 -4.31
C HIS A 292 7.65 18.81 -3.66
N PRO A 293 8.28 19.95 -3.38
CA PRO A 293 7.65 21.05 -2.63
C PRO A 293 6.43 21.67 -3.31
N GLN A 294 6.25 21.49 -4.60
CA GLN A 294 5.12 21.97 -5.38
C GLN A 294 4.09 20.88 -5.75
N VAL A 295 4.26 19.66 -5.24
CA VAL A 295 3.33 18.56 -5.46
C VAL A 295 2.75 18.13 -4.12
N SER A 296 1.43 18.08 -4.02
CA SER A 296 0.75 17.65 -2.79
C SER A 296 0.79 16.12 -2.61
N ASN A 297 0.53 15.66 -1.37
CA ASN A 297 0.37 14.24 -1.09
C ASN A 297 -0.80 13.59 -1.85
N GLU A 298 -1.74 14.38 -2.38
CA GLU A 298 -2.82 13.89 -3.23
C GLU A 298 -2.30 13.20 -4.50
N TYR A 299 -1.16 13.64 -5.04
CA TYR A 299 -0.50 12.93 -6.13
C TYR A 299 -0.16 11.49 -5.73
N LYS A 300 0.48 11.30 -4.56
CA LYS A 300 0.83 9.98 -4.04
C LYS A 300 -0.43 9.14 -3.78
N ALA A 301 -1.42 9.71 -3.09
CA ALA A 301 -2.67 9.05 -2.79
C ALA A 301 -3.39 8.58 -4.06
N ARG A 302 -3.42 9.44 -5.09
CA ARG A 302 -4.00 9.08 -6.38
C ARG A 302 -3.17 8.04 -7.14
N LEU A 303 -1.83 8.12 -7.07
CA LEU A 303 -0.95 7.16 -7.72
C LEU A 303 -1.20 5.73 -7.17
N MET A 304 -1.51 5.60 -5.88
CA MET A 304 -1.84 4.29 -5.30
C MET A 304 -3.09 3.66 -5.92
N ASN A 305 -4.05 4.46 -6.41
CA ASN A 305 -5.21 3.93 -7.13
C ASN A 305 -4.84 3.22 -8.44
N ALA A 306 -3.70 3.58 -9.06
CA ALA A 306 -3.21 2.88 -10.26
C ALA A 306 -2.83 1.42 -9.98
N LEU A 307 -2.54 1.09 -8.72
CA LEU A 307 -2.18 -0.24 -8.25
C LEU A 307 -3.38 -1.02 -7.70
N MET A 308 -4.54 -0.37 -7.53
CA MET A 308 -5.76 -1.02 -7.03
C MET A 308 -6.58 -1.65 -8.15
N SER A 309 -7.36 -2.66 -7.80
CA SER A 309 -8.34 -3.20 -8.73
C SER A 309 -9.44 -2.18 -9.00
N PRO A 310 -9.79 -1.95 -10.28
CA PRO A 310 -10.93 -1.09 -10.62
C PRO A 310 -12.26 -1.66 -10.16
N THR A 311 -12.31 -2.96 -9.82
CA THR A 311 -13.52 -3.65 -9.32
C THR A 311 -13.60 -3.65 -7.79
N SER A 312 -12.57 -3.20 -7.08
CA SER A 312 -12.62 -2.99 -5.63
C SER A 312 -13.61 -1.87 -5.29
N PRO A 313 -14.38 -1.99 -4.20
CA PRO A 313 -15.37 -0.98 -3.81
C PRO A 313 -14.76 0.42 -3.68
N GLU A 314 -15.43 1.41 -4.27
CA GLU A 314 -14.91 2.79 -4.30
C GLU A 314 -14.63 3.35 -2.91
N ALA A 315 -15.50 3.08 -1.92
CA ALA A 315 -15.30 3.55 -0.56
C ALA A 315 -13.97 3.07 0.04
N PHE A 316 -13.62 1.80 -0.17
CA PHE A 316 -12.37 1.23 0.32
C PHE A 316 -11.14 1.73 -0.45
N ARG A 317 -11.28 1.94 -1.76
CA ARG A 317 -10.21 2.58 -2.55
C ARG A 317 -9.94 4.01 -2.08
N LYS A 318 -10.99 4.78 -1.77
CA LYS A 318 -10.86 6.14 -1.22
C LYS A 318 -10.27 6.13 0.18
N GLU A 319 -10.67 5.20 1.05
CA GLU A 319 -10.09 5.01 2.37
C GLU A 319 -8.58 4.70 2.27
N THR A 320 -8.19 3.75 1.42
CA THR A 320 -6.78 3.40 1.18
C THR A 320 -5.99 4.63 0.72
N SER A 321 -6.54 5.41 -0.21
CA SER A 321 -5.92 6.66 -0.67
C SER A 321 -5.75 7.68 0.46
N GLN A 322 -6.75 7.83 1.34
CA GLN A 322 -6.70 8.75 2.47
C GLN A 322 -5.58 8.39 3.46
N VAL A 323 -5.38 7.10 3.72
CA VAL A 323 -4.27 6.63 4.58
C VAL A 323 -2.91 7.04 3.98
N TYR A 324 -2.76 6.95 2.68
CA TYR A 324 -1.55 7.41 1.99
C TYR A 324 -1.38 8.94 1.99
N ALA A 325 -2.47 9.68 1.83
CA ALA A 325 -2.44 11.15 1.89
C ALA A 325 -1.96 11.66 3.25
N ALA A 326 -2.28 10.94 4.34
CA ALA A 326 -1.90 11.30 5.70
C ALA A 326 -0.42 11.04 6.04
N GLY A 327 0.31 10.25 5.25
CA GLY A 327 1.71 9.88 5.52
C GLY A 327 2.69 11.05 5.31
N TRP A 328 3.78 11.05 6.08
CA TRP A 328 4.88 12.02 5.92
C TRP A 328 5.50 11.90 4.51
N PRO A 329 5.57 12.98 3.69
CA PRO A 329 5.97 12.87 2.28
C PRO A 329 7.32 12.17 2.04
N PRO A 330 8.41 12.48 2.79
CA PRO A 330 9.70 11.82 2.61
C PRO A 330 9.70 10.32 2.91
N ALA A 331 8.77 9.81 3.75
CA ALA A 331 8.77 8.42 4.18
C ALA A 331 8.60 7.46 3.00
N PHE A 332 7.71 7.78 2.06
CA PHE A 332 7.44 6.89 0.94
C PHE A 332 8.69 6.63 0.08
N LEU A 333 9.40 7.71 -0.33
CA LEU A 333 10.66 7.55 -1.08
C LEU A 333 11.76 6.89 -0.25
N GLY A 334 11.81 7.19 1.04
CA GLY A 334 12.75 6.58 1.97
C GLY A 334 12.55 5.07 2.10
N ASP A 335 11.30 4.61 2.17
CA ASP A 335 10.97 3.18 2.19
C ASP A 335 11.29 2.50 0.88
N LEU A 336 11.08 3.19 -0.24
CA LEU A 336 11.43 2.67 -1.56
C LEU A 336 12.94 2.46 -1.74
N HIS A 337 13.79 3.04 -0.88
CA HIS A 337 15.21 2.71 -0.87
C HIS A 337 15.43 1.23 -0.54
N TYR A 338 14.79 0.70 0.52
CA TYR A 338 14.82 -0.75 0.77
C TYR A 338 14.23 -1.52 -0.41
N TYR A 339 13.05 -1.12 -0.86
CA TYR A 339 12.25 -1.82 -1.86
C TYR A 339 12.95 -1.97 -3.22
N LEU A 340 13.61 -0.91 -3.70
CA LEU A 340 14.20 -0.85 -5.05
C LEU A 340 15.72 -0.99 -5.08
N VAL A 341 16.41 -0.56 -4.01
CA VAL A 341 17.87 -0.45 -3.99
C VAL A 341 18.51 -1.52 -3.12
N ASP A 342 18.10 -1.63 -1.87
CA ASP A 342 18.78 -2.46 -0.85
C ASP A 342 18.38 -3.95 -0.93
N TYR A 343 17.13 -4.25 -1.28
CA TYR A 343 16.61 -5.61 -1.32
C TYR A 343 16.86 -6.31 -2.66
N ASP A 344 17.50 -7.48 -2.62
CA ASP A 344 17.59 -8.43 -3.72
C ASP A 344 17.79 -9.85 -3.15
N LEU A 345 16.79 -10.69 -3.27
CA LEU A 345 16.82 -12.05 -2.72
C LEU A 345 17.01 -13.14 -3.80
N ARG A 346 17.17 -12.77 -5.08
CA ARG A 346 17.22 -13.71 -6.22
C ARG A 346 18.30 -14.79 -6.07
N ALA A 347 19.48 -14.40 -5.61
CA ALA A 347 20.59 -15.34 -5.42
C ALA A 347 20.47 -16.22 -4.15
N GLU A 348 19.60 -15.83 -3.22
CA GLU A 348 19.52 -16.46 -1.90
C GLU A 348 18.20 -17.19 -1.64
N ALA A 349 17.20 -17.06 -2.51
CA ALA A 349 15.83 -17.57 -2.31
C ALA A 349 15.77 -19.07 -2.08
N ALA A 350 16.56 -19.85 -2.82
CA ALA A 350 16.64 -21.31 -2.67
C ALA A 350 17.20 -21.76 -1.30
N GLY A 351 17.85 -20.86 -0.57
CA GLY A 351 18.36 -21.11 0.78
C GLY A 351 17.37 -20.80 1.89
N ILE A 352 16.12 -20.45 1.59
CA ILE A 352 15.05 -20.32 2.58
C ILE A 352 14.62 -21.71 3.05
N ASP A 353 14.76 -21.96 4.37
CA ASP A 353 14.41 -23.24 4.99
C ASP A 353 12.92 -23.27 5.37
N THR A 354 12.08 -23.75 4.46
CA THR A 354 10.64 -23.85 4.67
C THR A 354 10.23 -24.95 5.67
N GLN A 355 11.17 -25.78 6.13
CA GLN A 355 10.93 -26.68 7.24
C GLN A 355 10.99 -25.96 8.60
N LYS A 356 11.75 -24.86 8.68
CA LYS A 356 11.84 -24.02 9.86
C LYS A 356 10.74 -22.98 9.92
N VAL A 357 10.45 -22.30 8.80
CA VAL A 357 9.45 -21.25 8.69
C VAL A 357 8.58 -21.49 7.48
N ALA A 358 7.26 -21.61 7.66
CA ALA A 358 6.34 -21.76 6.54
C ALA A 358 6.31 -20.46 5.73
N VAL A 359 6.27 -20.57 4.39
CA VAL A 359 6.29 -19.42 3.49
C VAL A 359 5.05 -19.45 2.59
N HIS A 360 4.22 -18.42 2.70
CA HIS A 360 3.03 -18.24 1.88
C HIS A 360 3.17 -16.94 1.08
N ILE A 361 2.90 -16.98 -0.22
CA ILE A 361 3.00 -15.84 -1.13
C ILE A 361 1.62 -15.63 -1.75
N LEU A 362 1.08 -14.41 -1.68
CA LEU A 362 -0.18 -14.03 -2.30
C LEU A 362 0.05 -12.80 -3.18
N SER A 363 -0.50 -12.82 -4.40
CA SER A 363 -0.30 -11.74 -5.38
C SER A 363 -1.60 -11.36 -6.05
N GLY A 364 -1.91 -10.06 -6.08
CA GLY A 364 -3.12 -9.50 -6.66
C GLY A 364 -3.05 -9.39 -8.19
N GLU A 365 -4.19 -9.66 -8.85
CA GLU A 365 -4.32 -9.61 -10.31
C GLU A 365 -3.95 -8.23 -10.88
N TYR A 366 -4.36 -7.15 -10.21
CA TYR A 366 -4.20 -5.78 -10.69
C TYR A 366 -2.95 -5.07 -10.16
N ASP A 367 -2.14 -5.75 -9.35
CA ASP A 367 -0.89 -5.16 -8.85
C ASP A 367 0.14 -5.03 -9.97
N ALA A 368 0.45 -3.79 -10.36
CA ALA A 368 1.46 -3.46 -11.36
C ALA A 368 2.88 -3.36 -10.78
N SER A 369 3.05 -3.49 -9.46
CA SER A 369 4.34 -3.42 -8.76
C SER A 369 4.83 -4.81 -8.34
N GLY A 370 4.08 -5.50 -7.47
CA GLY A 370 4.35 -6.89 -7.04
C GLY A 370 3.54 -7.89 -7.87
N THR A 371 3.75 -7.94 -9.19
CA THR A 371 2.88 -8.69 -10.11
C THR A 371 2.75 -10.17 -9.77
N MET A 372 1.68 -10.81 -10.24
CA MET A 372 1.46 -12.25 -10.08
C MET A 372 2.66 -13.07 -10.59
N GLU A 373 3.29 -12.61 -11.67
CA GLU A 373 4.46 -13.26 -12.26
C GLU A 373 5.68 -13.20 -11.33
N LEU A 374 5.87 -12.10 -10.62
CA LEU A 374 6.93 -11.96 -9.60
C LEU A 374 6.68 -12.88 -8.40
N GLY A 375 5.43 -12.98 -7.95
CA GLY A 375 5.04 -13.91 -6.89
C GLY A 375 5.23 -15.38 -7.28
N GLN A 376 4.85 -15.75 -8.50
CA GLN A 376 5.08 -17.09 -9.06
C GLN A 376 6.57 -17.41 -9.17
N ALA A 377 7.38 -16.45 -9.63
CA ALA A 377 8.83 -16.62 -9.71
C ALA A 377 9.46 -16.80 -8.31
N ALA A 378 8.97 -16.07 -7.31
CA ALA A 378 9.41 -16.25 -5.93
C ALA A 378 9.05 -17.65 -5.40
N HIS A 379 7.82 -18.11 -5.63
CA HIS A 379 7.39 -19.46 -5.27
C HIS A 379 8.26 -20.55 -5.93
N ALA A 380 8.50 -20.43 -7.22
CA ALA A 380 9.34 -21.37 -7.96
C ALA A 380 10.78 -21.45 -7.43
N ALA A 381 11.31 -20.32 -6.91
CA ALA A 381 12.66 -20.24 -6.35
C ALA A 381 12.77 -20.63 -4.87
N ILE A 382 11.63 -20.77 -4.15
CA ILE A 382 11.60 -21.11 -2.72
C ILE A 382 10.92 -22.49 -2.55
N PRO A 383 11.69 -23.60 -2.49
CA PRO A 383 11.13 -24.93 -2.35
C PRO A 383 10.28 -25.08 -1.08
N GLY A 384 9.07 -25.62 -1.22
CA GLY A 384 8.14 -25.84 -0.11
C GLY A 384 7.31 -24.61 0.30
N SER A 385 7.45 -23.48 -0.39
CA SER A 385 6.51 -22.36 -0.25
C SER A 385 5.15 -22.68 -0.90
N THR A 386 4.17 -21.83 -0.66
CA THR A 386 2.88 -21.84 -1.41
C THR A 386 2.69 -20.51 -2.11
N TRP A 387 1.96 -20.51 -3.22
CA TRP A 387 1.56 -19.30 -3.92
C TRP A 387 0.06 -19.30 -4.23
N THR A 388 -0.57 -18.15 -4.11
CA THR A 388 -1.98 -17.92 -4.42
C THR A 388 -2.13 -16.61 -5.21
N GLY A 389 -2.71 -16.70 -6.42
CA GLY A 389 -3.15 -15.53 -7.17
C GLY A 389 -4.51 -15.06 -6.67
N MET A 390 -4.66 -13.76 -6.43
CA MET A 390 -5.91 -13.14 -5.96
C MET A 390 -6.58 -12.39 -7.12
N GLU A 391 -7.59 -13.02 -7.74
CA GLU A 391 -8.37 -12.43 -8.83
C GLU A 391 -9.21 -11.25 -8.32
N GLY A 392 -9.32 -10.19 -9.11
CA GLY A 392 -10.10 -9.00 -8.78
C GLY A 392 -9.53 -8.13 -7.65
N VAL A 393 -8.29 -8.37 -7.23
CA VAL A 393 -7.62 -7.65 -6.15
C VAL A 393 -6.35 -6.99 -6.69
N GLY A 394 -5.96 -5.85 -6.14
CA GLY A 394 -4.73 -5.13 -6.47
C GLY A 394 -3.71 -5.18 -5.34
N HIS A 395 -2.90 -4.12 -5.25
CA HIS A 395 -1.72 -4.02 -4.38
C HIS A 395 -2.04 -3.90 -2.87
N PHE A 396 -3.25 -3.55 -2.50
CA PHE A 396 -3.65 -3.30 -1.11
C PHE A 396 -4.81 -4.20 -0.67
N PRO A 397 -4.69 -5.54 -0.80
CA PRO A 397 -5.80 -6.46 -0.63
C PRO A 397 -6.56 -6.24 0.69
N MET A 398 -5.83 -6.01 1.79
CA MET A 398 -6.37 -5.84 3.13
C MET A 398 -7.21 -4.57 3.32
N SER A 399 -7.04 -3.55 2.48
CA SER A 399 -7.73 -2.26 2.61
C SER A 399 -8.59 -1.91 1.39
N GLU A 400 -8.21 -2.28 0.17
CA GLU A 400 -8.98 -1.96 -1.03
C GLU A 400 -10.18 -2.89 -1.26
N ASN A 401 -10.08 -4.15 -0.83
CA ASN A 401 -11.15 -5.15 -0.94
C ASN A 401 -11.04 -6.21 0.15
N PRO A 402 -11.33 -5.87 1.42
CA PRO A 402 -11.16 -6.76 2.56
C PRO A 402 -11.94 -8.07 2.43
N GLU A 403 -13.16 -8.03 1.87
CA GLU A 403 -14.00 -9.21 1.70
C GLU A 403 -13.38 -10.22 0.73
N ALA A 404 -12.96 -9.76 -0.45
CA ALA A 404 -12.28 -10.61 -1.42
C ALA A 404 -10.95 -11.14 -0.85
N PHE A 405 -10.17 -10.30 -0.18
CA PHE A 405 -8.92 -10.70 0.45
C PHE A 405 -9.11 -11.80 1.50
N LEU A 406 -10.13 -11.70 2.34
CA LEU A 406 -10.43 -12.69 3.37
C LEU A 406 -10.69 -14.08 2.77
N ALA A 407 -11.30 -14.17 1.59
CA ALA A 407 -11.51 -15.45 0.92
C ALA A 407 -10.19 -16.17 0.57
N TYR A 408 -9.14 -15.43 0.22
CA TYR A 408 -7.81 -15.96 -0.06
C TYR A 408 -6.96 -16.15 1.20
N LEU A 409 -7.11 -15.29 2.21
CA LEU A 409 -6.32 -15.33 3.42
C LEU A 409 -6.73 -16.46 4.37
N LYS A 410 -8.03 -16.74 4.53
CA LYS A 410 -8.53 -17.74 5.49
C LYS A 410 -7.90 -19.13 5.32
N PRO A 411 -7.76 -19.72 4.12
CA PRO A 411 -7.08 -21.01 3.97
C PRO A 411 -5.63 -20.99 4.45
N VAL A 412 -4.92 -19.86 4.25
CA VAL A 412 -3.54 -19.70 4.74
C VAL A 412 -3.53 -19.68 6.27
N LEU A 413 -4.40 -18.88 6.89
CA LEU A 413 -4.50 -18.81 8.36
C LEU A 413 -4.89 -20.16 8.99
N GLU A 414 -5.78 -20.93 8.35
CA GLU A 414 -6.11 -22.29 8.80
C GLU A 414 -4.88 -23.21 8.79
N SER A 415 -4.02 -23.11 7.76
CA SER A 415 -2.79 -23.89 7.72
C SER A 415 -1.85 -23.57 8.89
N LEU A 416 -1.83 -22.32 9.35
CA LEU A 416 -1.01 -21.88 10.49
C LEU A 416 -1.45 -22.50 11.83
N LYS A 417 -2.74 -22.78 12.00
CA LYS A 417 -3.27 -23.43 13.20
C LYS A 417 -2.74 -24.86 13.36
N SER A 418 -2.45 -25.54 12.27
CA SER A 418 -1.92 -26.91 12.27
C SER A 418 -0.40 -26.99 12.46
N LEU A 419 0.33 -25.87 12.36
CA LEU A 419 1.77 -25.85 12.58
C LEU A 419 2.10 -26.12 14.05
N PRO A 420 3.06 -27.03 14.35
CA PRO A 420 3.50 -27.27 15.72
C PRO A 420 3.97 -25.97 16.40
N ALA A 421 3.59 -25.77 17.66
CA ALA A 421 4.07 -24.66 18.48
C ALA A 421 5.61 -24.72 18.66
N ASP A 422 6.19 -25.94 18.72
CA ASP A 422 7.62 -26.21 18.82
C ASP A 422 8.13 -26.94 17.56
N ARG A 423 8.82 -26.24 16.69
CA ARG A 423 9.81 -26.82 15.79
C ARG A 423 11.19 -26.55 16.41
N THR A 424 11.72 -27.54 17.15
CA THR A 424 13.05 -27.53 17.80
C THR A 424 13.21 -26.62 19.04
N ALA A 425 12.76 -27.07 20.21
CA ALA A 425 13.30 -26.64 21.48
C ALA A 425 14.63 -27.36 21.74
N HIS A 426 15.75 -26.78 21.35
CA HIS A 426 17.00 -27.04 22.09
C HIS A 426 16.92 -26.22 23.38
N ARG A 427 16.54 -26.88 24.47
CA ARG A 427 16.65 -26.34 25.83
C ARG A 427 18.12 -26.12 26.15
N GLY A 428 18.58 -24.89 26.03
CA GLY A 428 19.75 -24.41 26.77
C GLY A 428 19.36 -24.14 28.23
N PRO A 429 20.30 -24.30 29.19
CA PRO A 429 20.00 -24.24 30.62
C PRO A 429 19.49 -22.87 31.05
N GLY A 430 18.43 -22.89 31.87
CA GLY A 430 17.66 -21.75 32.33
C GLY A 430 18.49 -20.59 32.87
N ARG A 431 18.15 -19.41 32.42
CA ARG A 431 18.51 -18.17 33.13
C ARG A 431 17.31 -17.74 34.00
N GLY A 432 17.64 -17.49 35.28
CA GLY A 432 16.70 -17.19 36.33
C GLY A 432 15.81 -15.96 36.05
N ARG A 433 14.59 -16.01 36.52
CA ARG A 433 13.64 -14.92 36.59
C ARG A 433 14.30 -13.69 37.23
N ALA A 434 14.33 -12.57 36.53
CA ALA A 434 14.60 -11.28 37.15
C ALA A 434 13.35 -10.86 37.93
N THR A 435 13.51 -10.63 39.22
CA THR A 435 12.53 -10.04 40.11
C THR A 435 12.28 -8.59 39.74
N PRO A 436 11.02 -8.09 39.79
CA PRO A 436 10.75 -6.67 39.54
C PRO A 436 11.38 -5.82 40.68
N VAL A 437 12.15 -4.81 40.29
CA VAL A 437 12.62 -3.78 41.21
C VAL A 437 11.46 -2.85 41.52
N SER A 438 11.03 -2.82 42.80
CA SER A 438 10.10 -1.82 43.30
C SER A 438 10.82 -0.47 43.39
N VAL A 439 10.30 0.53 42.68
CA VAL A 439 10.74 1.92 42.86
C VAL A 439 9.87 2.55 43.95
N ASP A 440 10.40 2.62 45.15
CA ASP A 440 9.85 3.45 46.24
C ASP A 440 10.02 4.93 45.86
N ARG A 441 8.91 5.63 45.72
CA ARG A 441 8.87 7.09 45.62
C ARG A 441 8.97 7.66 47.03
N GLU A 442 10.15 8.09 47.45
CA GLU A 442 10.26 9.09 48.51
C GLU A 442 9.94 10.49 47.93
N MET A 443 8.81 11.02 48.33
CA MET A 443 8.48 12.45 48.22
C MET A 443 9.29 13.17 49.32
N SER A 444 10.28 13.98 48.96
CA SER A 444 10.89 14.97 49.83
C SER A 444 10.42 16.36 49.39
N ALA A 445 9.69 17.02 50.26
CA ALA A 445 9.35 18.42 50.18
C ALA A 445 10.58 19.31 50.47
N ARG A 446 10.88 20.21 49.52
CA ARG A 446 11.29 21.61 49.83
C ARG A 446 11.24 22.44 48.57
#